data_a50a698da139192a309434358528fab4
#
_entry.id   a50a698da139192a309434358528fab4
#
_cell.length_a   1.000
_cell.length_b   1.000
_cell.length_c   1.000
_cell.angle_alpha   90.00
_cell.angle_beta   90.00
_cell.angle_gamma   90.00
#
_symmetry.space_group_name_H-M   'P 1'
#
loop_
_entity.id
_entity.type
_entity.pdbx_description
1 polymer ?
#
loop_
_entity_poly.entity_id
_entity_poly.type
_entity_poly.pdbx_seq_one_letter_code
_entity_poly.pdbx_strand_id
1 'polypeptide(L)'
;MYIYTMRDTVNAVKDYEPTLADVRFEANTALAFGCNSITYYCFDCPPSYAKSDSFGMLKNHERTSLFEVGAQVTREIKALSEVFPRYLWRDAGMIASSPRIKRMLRNAGIQSVADMGLPCTVASVSDVLVGWFEEVNGDGMALMLVNHNDLNTGNAAEVILTFSGAQSVTARIGTETTVLTPAADGTYALTLSAGQGCFLEVTF
;
A
#
# COMPACT_ATOMS: atom_id res chain seq x y z
N MET A 1 -4.31 8.39 9.41
CA MET A 1 -5.29 7.33 9.07
C MET A 1 -5.26 6.23 10.12
N TYR A 2 -6.41 5.62 10.43
CA TYR A 2 -6.49 4.45 11.31
C TYR A 2 -6.41 3.18 10.48
N ILE A 3 -5.58 2.24 10.93
CA ILE A 3 -5.45 0.89 10.38
C ILE A 3 -6.09 -0.10 11.34
N TYR A 4 -6.91 -0.99 10.83
CA TYR A 4 -7.65 -1.95 11.64
C TYR A 4 -6.76 -3.14 12.00
N THR A 5 -6.47 -3.29 13.29
CA THR A 5 -5.66 -4.39 13.87
C THR A 5 -6.39 -5.04 15.04
N MET A 6 -7.64 -5.40 14.84
CA MET A 6 -8.48 -5.98 15.87
C MET A 6 -9.26 -7.17 15.32
N ARG A 7 -9.22 -8.30 16.02
CA ARG A 7 -10.21 -9.35 15.87
C ARG A 7 -11.45 -8.94 16.65
N ASP A 8 -12.55 -8.64 15.96
CA ASP A 8 -13.81 -8.22 16.56
C ASP A 8 -14.86 -9.31 16.40
N THR A 9 -15.18 -10.00 17.50
CA THR A 9 -16.21 -11.05 17.57
C THR A 9 -17.56 -10.52 18.09
N VAL A 10 -17.63 -9.24 18.47
CA VAL A 10 -18.83 -8.63 19.04
C VAL A 10 -19.68 -7.94 17.98
N ASN A 11 -19.03 -7.15 17.10
CA ASN A 11 -19.72 -6.34 16.10
C ASN A 11 -19.53 -6.85 14.68
N ALA A 12 -18.57 -7.75 14.46
CA ALA A 12 -18.31 -8.30 13.14
C ALA A 12 -19.38 -9.28 12.70
N VAL A 13 -19.79 -9.19 11.42
CA VAL A 13 -20.72 -10.14 10.80
C VAL A 13 -20.10 -11.54 10.71
N LYS A 14 -18.78 -11.62 10.70
CA LYS A 14 -17.98 -12.86 10.74
C LYS A 14 -16.80 -12.64 11.67
N ASP A 15 -16.44 -13.68 12.40
CA ASP A 15 -15.18 -13.77 13.11
C ASP A 15 -14.02 -13.65 12.09
N TYR A 16 -13.34 -12.50 12.14
CA TYR A 16 -12.27 -12.19 11.21
C TYR A 16 -11.06 -11.65 11.97
N GLU A 17 -9.94 -12.31 11.79
CA GLU A 17 -8.66 -11.88 12.30
C GLU A 17 -7.83 -11.29 11.15
N PRO A 18 -7.43 -10.01 11.21
CA PRO A 18 -6.63 -9.40 10.17
C PRO A 18 -5.30 -10.13 9.96
N THR A 19 -4.99 -10.42 8.71
CA THR A 19 -3.73 -11.01 8.30
C THR A 19 -2.66 -9.93 8.05
N LEU A 20 -1.41 -10.35 7.84
CA LEU A 20 -0.35 -9.44 7.40
C LEU A 20 -0.70 -8.74 6.08
N ALA A 21 -1.35 -9.44 5.14
CA ALA A 21 -1.78 -8.87 3.87
C ALA A 21 -2.82 -7.75 4.07
N ASP A 22 -3.77 -7.93 4.98
CA ASP A 22 -4.80 -6.92 5.29
C ASP A 22 -4.19 -5.65 5.87
N VAL A 23 -3.32 -5.81 6.88
CA VAL A 23 -2.69 -4.65 7.55
C VAL A 23 -1.74 -3.92 6.61
N ARG A 24 -0.98 -4.65 5.77
CA ARG A 24 -0.17 -4.06 4.70
C ARG A 24 -1.02 -3.29 3.69
N PHE A 25 -2.12 -3.89 3.26
CA PHE A 25 -3.04 -3.29 2.30
C PHE A 25 -3.56 -1.93 2.80
N GLU A 26 -4.06 -1.87 4.04
CA GLU A 26 -4.54 -0.62 4.63
C GLU A 26 -3.41 0.41 4.76
N ALA A 27 -2.23 -0.01 5.25
CA ALA A 27 -1.08 0.86 5.42
C ALA A 27 -0.58 1.44 4.11
N ASN A 28 -0.36 0.59 3.11
CA ASN A 28 0.14 0.99 1.80
C ASN A 28 -0.88 1.83 1.03
N THR A 29 -2.18 1.53 1.17
CA THR A 29 -3.26 2.35 0.63
C THR A 29 -3.24 3.76 1.24
N ALA A 30 -3.05 3.88 2.56
CA ALA A 30 -2.91 5.17 3.21
C ALA A 30 -1.73 5.99 2.66
N LEU A 31 -0.57 5.34 2.49
CA LEU A 31 0.61 5.98 1.91
C LEU A 31 0.37 6.41 0.45
N ALA A 32 -0.32 5.60 -0.37
CA ALA A 32 -0.65 5.96 -1.76
C ALA A 32 -1.53 7.21 -1.86
N PHE A 33 -2.35 7.49 -0.85
CA PHE A 33 -3.11 8.74 -0.71
C PHE A 33 -2.37 9.85 0.05
N GLY A 34 -1.05 9.73 0.22
CA GLY A 34 -0.21 10.76 0.83
C GLY A 34 -0.36 10.90 2.36
N CYS A 35 -0.95 9.92 3.04
CA CYS A 35 -1.00 9.95 4.50
C CYS A 35 0.41 9.82 5.08
N ASN A 36 0.80 10.76 5.93
CA ASN A 36 2.11 10.81 6.59
C ASN A 36 2.08 10.30 8.03
N SER A 37 0.92 9.87 8.52
CA SER A 37 0.72 9.34 9.86
C SER A 37 -0.27 8.19 9.85
N ILE A 38 0.10 7.11 10.53
CA ILE A 38 -0.70 5.88 10.65
C ILE A 38 -0.88 5.55 12.13
N THR A 39 -2.10 5.20 12.51
CA THR A 39 -2.46 4.82 13.87
C THR A 39 -3.19 3.47 13.82
N TYR A 40 -2.76 2.54 14.65
CA TYR A 40 -3.41 1.23 14.73
C TYR A 40 -4.63 1.26 15.66
N TYR A 41 -5.73 0.70 15.19
CA TYR A 41 -6.92 0.44 15.98
C TYR A 41 -7.20 -1.08 16.02
N CYS A 42 -7.09 -1.71 17.17
CA CYS A 42 -6.70 -1.11 18.44
C CYS A 42 -5.41 -1.75 18.95
N PHE A 43 -4.61 -0.96 19.65
CA PHE A 43 -3.37 -1.47 20.26
C PHE A 43 -3.70 -2.40 21.43
N ASP A 44 -4.52 -1.98 22.37
CA ASP A 44 -5.04 -2.83 23.46
C ASP A 44 -6.57 -2.92 23.34
N CYS A 45 -7.11 -4.09 23.65
CA CYS A 45 -8.53 -4.34 23.55
C CYS A 45 -9.29 -3.57 24.63
N PRO A 46 -10.31 -2.76 24.28
CA PRO A 46 -11.09 -2.04 25.28
C PRO A 46 -11.72 -2.98 26.31
N PRO A 47 -11.89 -2.54 27.58
CA PRO A 47 -12.48 -3.37 28.64
C PRO A 47 -13.87 -3.93 28.31
N SER A 48 -14.65 -3.23 27.46
CA SER A 48 -15.94 -3.70 26.95
C SER A 48 -15.86 -5.00 26.16
N TYR A 49 -14.71 -5.30 25.58
CA TYR A 49 -14.44 -6.52 24.81
C TYR A 49 -13.69 -7.60 25.59
N ALA A 50 -13.30 -7.32 26.85
CA ALA A 50 -12.48 -8.22 27.66
C ALA A 50 -13.10 -9.60 27.90
N LYS A 51 -14.43 -9.71 27.85
CA LYS A 51 -15.18 -10.97 28.02
C LYS A 51 -15.47 -11.72 26.72
N SER A 52 -15.08 -11.17 25.58
CA SER A 52 -15.25 -11.80 24.25
C SER A 52 -13.93 -12.40 23.78
N ASP A 53 -13.98 -13.14 22.68
CA ASP A 53 -12.78 -13.61 21.97
C ASP A 53 -12.14 -12.52 21.12
N SER A 54 -12.63 -11.27 21.20
CA SER A 54 -12.05 -10.11 20.54
C SER A 54 -10.72 -9.73 21.18
N PHE A 55 -9.77 -9.32 20.33
CA PHE A 55 -8.46 -8.81 20.78
C PHE A 55 -7.86 -7.84 19.77
N GLY A 56 -7.04 -6.92 20.26
CA GLY A 56 -6.20 -6.04 19.46
C GLY A 56 -4.77 -6.59 19.33
N MET A 57 -3.79 -5.70 19.21
CA MET A 57 -2.37 -6.08 19.28
C MET A 57 -2.00 -6.60 20.67
N LEU A 58 -2.69 -6.10 21.71
CA LEU A 58 -2.64 -6.64 23.07
C LEU A 58 -4.03 -7.14 23.50
N LYS A 59 -4.04 -8.11 24.40
CA LYS A 59 -5.21 -8.52 25.19
C LYS A 59 -4.77 -8.75 26.63
N ASN A 60 -5.40 -8.07 27.58
CA ASN A 60 -5.00 -8.09 28.99
C ASN A 60 -3.51 -7.77 29.19
N HIS A 61 -2.98 -6.80 28.43
CA HIS A 61 -1.59 -6.38 28.42
C HIS A 61 -0.58 -7.43 27.87
N GLU A 62 -1.06 -8.56 27.37
CA GLU A 62 -0.23 -9.58 26.72
C GLU A 62 -0.29 -9.45 25.18
N ARG A 63 0.83 -9.76 24.51
CA ARG A 63 0.92 -9.71 23.05
C ARG A 63 0.05 -10.80 22.42
N THR A 64 -0.69 -10.42 21.39
CA THR A 64 -1.47 -11.34 20.55
C THR A 64 -0.73 -11.63 19.22
N SER A 65 -1.30 -12.51 18.38
CA SER A 65 -0.83 -12.72 16.99
C SER A 65 -0.74 -11.42 16.19
N LEU A 66 -1.66 -10.48 16.40
CA LEU A 66 -1.71 -9.19 15.71
C LEU A 66 -0.57 -8.24 16.11
N PHE A 67 0.08 -8.48 17.26
CA PHE A 67 1.23 -7.66 17.66
C PHE A 67 2.40 -7.82 16.66
N GLU A 68 2.74 -9.04 16.28
CA GLU A 68 3.83 -9.29 15.33
C GLU A 68 3.48 -8.78 13.91
N VAL A 69 2.22 -8.92 13.50
CA VAL A 69 1.70 -8.36 12.24
C VAL A 69 1.89 -6.83 12.21
N GLY A 70 1.41 -6.13 13.24
CA GLY A 70 1.55 -4.67 13.35
C GLY A 70 3.02 -4.23 13.47
N ALA A 71 3.83 -4.97 14.24
CA ALA A 71 5.26 -4.69 14.38
C ALA A 71 6.01 -4.85 13.04
N GLN A 72 5.65 -5.85 12.23
CA GLN A 72 6.25 -6.02 10.91
C GLN A 72 5.89 -4.87 9.98
N VAL A 73 4.60 -4.52 9.86
CA VAL A 73 4.16 -3.40 9.01
C VAL A 73 4.78 -2.08 9.49
N THR A 74 4.90 -1.88 10.80
CA THR A 74 5.60 -0.70 11.37
C THR A 74 7.05 -0.63 10.92
N ARG A 75 7.79 -1.74 10.89
CA ARG A 75 9.18 -1.78 10.38
C ARG A 75 9.24 -1.42 8.89
N GLU A 76 8.31 -1.92 8.08
CA GLU A 76 8.21 -1.63 6.65
C GLU A 76 7.94 -0.15 6.39
N ILE A 77 6.99 0.46 7.11
CA ILE A 77 6.70 1.89 7.01
C ILE A 77 7.90 2.73 7.49
N LYS A 78 8.53 2.32 8.60
CA LYS A 78 9.71 3.01 9.14
C LYS A 78 10.88 3.02 8.16
N ALA A 79 11.03 1.98 7.33
CA ALA A 79 12.05 1.95 6.28
C ALA A 79 11.86 3.05 5.23
N LEU A 80 10.65 3.62 5.10
CA LEU A 80 10.35 4.75 4.21
C LEU A 80 10.54 6.12 4.88
N SER A 81 10.77 6.18 6.19
CA SER A 81 10.76 7.43 6.96
C SER A 81 11.80 8.47 6.54
N GLU A 82 12.90 8.03 5.92
CA GLU A 82 13.97 8.94 5.44
C GLU A 82 13.72 9.43 4.00
N VAL A 83 12.93 8.69 3.22
CA VAL A 83 12.73 8.99 1.80
C VAL A 83 11.36 9.59 1.53
N PHE A 84 10.30 9.04 2.11
CA PHE A 84 8.92 9.48 1.87
C PHE A 84 8.71 10.99 2.11
N PRO A 85 9.29 11.63 3.16
CA PRO A 85 9.14 13.06 3.39
C PRO A 85 9.82 13.96 2.36
N ARG A 86 10.65 13.41 1.47
CA ARG A 86 11.27 14.18 0.37
C ARG A 86 10.30 14.45 -0.79
N TYR A 87 9.13 13.83 -0.75
CA TYR A 87 8.16 13.86 -1.83
C TYR A 87 6.83 14.44 -1.35
N LEU A 88 6.21 15.25 -2.20
CA LEU A 88 4.85 15.77 -2.01
C LEU A 88 3.86 14.95 -2.82
N TRP A 89 2.82 14.49 -2.17
CA TRP A 89 1.71 13.83 -2.83
C TRP A 89 1.02 14.77 -3.83
N ARG A 90 0.71 14.26 -5.00
CA ARG A 90 0.03 14.98 -6.07
C ARG A 90 -1.35 14.41 -6.35
N ASP A 91 -1.42 13.11 -6.53
CA ASP A 91 -2.64 12.46 -6.96
C ASP A 91 -2.64 10.97 -6.66
N ALA A 92 -3.80 10.33 -6.77
CA ALA A 92 -3.93 8.88 -6.74
C ALA A 92 -4.99 8.40 -7.72
N GLY A 93 -4.70 7.27 -8.36
CA GLY A 93 -5.61 6.64 -9.29
C GLY A 93 -5.45 5.13 -9.29
N MET A 94 -6.33 4.44 -10.00
CA MET A 94 -6.35 2.99 -9.98
C MET A 94 -6.39 2.39 -11.38
N ILE A 95 -5.57 1.35 -11.58
CA ILE A 95 -5.74 0.39 -12.66
C ILE A 95 -6.78 -0.61 -12.19
N ALA A 96 -7.92 -0.70 -12.87
CA ALA A 96 -9.00 -1.62 -12.52
C ALA A 96 -9.19 -2.67 -13.60
N SER A 97 -9.11 -3.94 -13.23
CA SER A 97 -9.21 -5.08 -14.14
C SER A 97 -10.64 -5.32 -14.64
N SER A 98 -11.66 -4.96 -13.86
CA SER A 98 -13.05 -5.26 -14.19
C SER A 98 -13.96 -4.02 -14.34
N PRO A 99 -15.01 -4.10 -15.19
CA PRO A 99 -16.00 -3.02 -15.31
C PRO A 99 -16.74 -2.70 -13.99
N ARG A 100 -16.92 -3.69 -13.14
CA ARG A 100 -17.56 -3.51 -11.81
C ARG A 100 -16.70 -2.61 -10.93
N ILE A 101 -15.40 -2.91 -10.82
CA ILE A 101 -14.46 -2.11 -10.02
C ILE A 101 -14.34 -0.71 -10.61
N LYS A 102 -14.18 -0.56 -11.94
CA LYS A 102 -14.18 0.76 -12.61
C LYS A 102 -15.38 1.62 -12.25
N ARG A 103 -16.58 1.02 -12.16
CA ARG A 103 -17.79 1.74 -11.77
C ARG A 103 -17.77 2.13 -10.29
N MET A 104 -17.32 1.23 -9.40
CA MET A 104 -17.22 1.51 -7.97
C MET A 104 -16.25 2.67 -7.71
N LEU A 105 -15.09 2.68 -8.35
CA LEU A 105 -14.08 3.73 -8.22
C LEU A 105 -14.62 5.08 -8.67
N ARG A 106 -15.28 5.14 -9.84
CA ARG A 106 -15.92 6.38 -10.30
C ARG A 106 -16.95 6.91 -9.31
N ASN A 107 -17.77 6.04 -8.73
CA ASN A 107 -18.74 6.42 -7.71
C ASN A 107 -18.08 6.93 -6.41
N ALA A 108 -16.89 6.45 -6.10
CA ALA A 108 -16.07 6.89 -4.97
C ALA A 108 -15.22 8.14 -5.29
N GLY A 109 -15.27 8.65 -6.53
CA GLY A 109 -14.45 9.78 -6.97
C GLY A 109 -12.98 9.44 -7.20
N ILE A 110 -12.64 8.16 -7.32
CA ILE A 110 -11.28 7.70 -7.61
C ILE A 110 -11.13 7.57 -9.14
N GLN A 111 -10.14 8.26 -9.68
CA GLN A 111 -9.87 8.28 -11.12
C GLN A 111 -9.10 7.05 -11.62
N SER A 112 -9.06 6.88 -12.92
CA SER A 112 -8.16 5.92 -13.56
C SER A 112 -6.73 6.46 -13.57
N VAL A 113 -5.73 5.59 -13.48
CA VAL A 113 -4.31 5.96 -13.65
C VAL A 113 -4.07 6.65 -15.00
N ALA A 114 -4.82 6.27 -16.04
CA ALA A 114 -4.73 6.92 -17.36
C ALA A 114 -5.16 8.39 -17.36
N ASP A 115 -5.96 8.82 -16.39
CA ASP A 115 -6.48 10.18 -16.28
C ASP A 115 -5.65 11.08 -15.33
N MET A 116 -4.64 10.50 -14.64
CA MET A 116 -3.80 11.23 -13.68
C MET A 116 -2.81 12.22 -14.32
N GLY A 117 -2.52 12.09 -15.62
CA GLY A 117 -1.50 12.91 -16.27
C GLY A 117 -0.06 12.56 -15.85
N LEU A 118 0.20 11.31 -15.46
CA LEU A 118 1.52 10.84 -15.04
C LEU A 118 2.58 11.08 -16.15
N PRO A 119 3.81 11.48 -15.79
CA PRO A 119 4.92 11.59 -16.73
C PRO A 119 5.54 10.23 -17.10
N CYS A 120 4.83 9.15 -16.86
CA CYS A 120 5.24 7.77 -17.12
C CYS A 120 4.04 6.90 -17.47
N THR A 121 4.31 5.71 -18.01
CA THR A 121 3.26 4.68 -18.19
C THR A 121 3.33 3.66 -17.07
N VAL A 122 2.18 3.33 -16.51
CA VAL A 122 2.00 2.25 -15.53
C VAL A 122 0.94 1.30 -16.08
N ALA A 123 1.30 0.04 -16.27
CA ALA A 123 0.41 -0.99 -16.81
C ALA A 123 0.36 -2.22 -15.90
N SER A 124 -0.81 -2.82 -15.77
CA SER A 124 -1.04 -4.09 -15.07
C SER A 124 -2.31 -4.74 -15.58
N VAL A 125 -2.38 -6.06 -15.53
CA VAL A 125 -3.61 -6.83 -15.74
C VAL A 125 -4.39 -7.04 -14.43
N SER A 126 -3.78 -6.66 -13.31
CA SER A 126 -4.32 -6.73 -11.95
C SER A 126 -4.87 -5.38 -11.49
N ASP A 127 -5.61 -5.39 -10.41
CA ASP A 127 -6.04 -4.16 -9.74
C ASP A 127 -4.84 -3.57 -8.97
N VAL A 128 -4.42 -2.37 -9.36
CA VAL A 128 -3.27 -1.67 -8.74
C VAL A 128 -3.66 -0.23 -8.43
N LEU A 129 -3.51 0.16 -7.16
CA LEU A 129 -3.59 1.55 -6.75
C LEU A 129 -2.23 2.21 -6.96
N VAL A 130 -2.23 3.42 -7.50
CA VAL A 130 -1.04 4.21 -7.78
C VAL A 130 -1.18 5.57 -7.12
N GLY A 131 -0.32 5.88 -6.15
CA GLY A 131 -0.12 7.24 -5.64
C GLY A 131 1.03 7.90 -6.39
N TRP A 132 0.88 9.16 -6.75
CA TRP A 132 1.92 9.94 -7.42
C TRP A 132 2.44 11.05 -6.53
N PHE A 133 3.76 11.21 -6.54
CA PHE A 133 4.49 12.16 -5.72
C PHE A 133 5.56 12.86 -6.55
N GLU A 134 5.84 14.13 -6.25
CA GLU A 134 6.93 14.92 -6.82
C GLU A 134 7.96 15.23 -5.74
N GLU A 135 9.23 15.18 -6.11
CA GLU A 135 10.33 15.53 -5.19
C GLU A 135 10.29 17.02 -4.84
N VAL A 136 10.45 17.35 -3.54
CA VAL A 136 10.33 18.73 -3.04
C VAL A 136 11.44 19.63 -3.56
N ASN A 137 12.67 19.12 -3.65
CA ASN A 137 13.86 19.89 -3.97
C ASN A 137 14.66 19.26 -5.12
N GLY A 138 13.96 18.73 -6.14
CA GLY A 138 14.58 18.08 -7.28
C GLY A 138 13.60 17.89 -8.41
N ASP A 139 14.07 17.24 -9.49
CA ASP A 139 13.27 16.91 -10.66
C ASP A 139 12.76 15.46 -10.61
N GLY A 140 12.95 14.78 -9.48
CA GLY A 140 12.55 13.40 -9.27
C GLY A 140 11.06 13.25 -9.01
N MET A 141 10.57 12.03 -9.22
CA MET A 141 9.22 11.63 -8.85
C MET A 141 9.24 10.34 -8.05
N ALA A 142 8.13 10.05 -7.38
CA ALA A 142 7.92 8.73 -6.82
C ALA A 142 6.50 8.23 -7.07
N LEU A 143 6.35 6.90 -7.08
CA LEU A 143 5.06 6.22 -7.14
C LEU A 143 4.92 5.32 -5.91
N MET A 144 3.76 5.36 -5.27
CA MET A 144 3.36 4.33 -4.31
C MET A 144 2.42 3.36 -5.03
N LEU A 145 2.93 2.20 -5.39
CA LEU A 145 2.19 1.13 -6.07
C LEU A 145 1.67 0.14 -5.02
N VAL A 146 0.39 -0.19 -5.06
CA VAL A 146 -0.21 -1.14 -4.11
C VAL A 146 -0.99 -2.20 -4.86
N ASN A 147 -0.70 -3.48 -4.60
CA ASN A 147 -1.52 -4.58 -5.09
C ASN A 147 -2.90 -4.52 -4.43
N HIS A 148 -3.90 -4.22 -5.23
CA HIS A 148 -5.30 -4.02 -4.82
C HIS A 148 -6.21 -5.19 -5.24
N ASN A 149 -5.64 -6.33 -5.58
CA ASN A 149 -6.41 -7.55 -5.81
C ASN A 149 -7.13 -7.99 -4.52
N ASP A 150 -8.18 -8.79 -4.68
CA ASP A 150 -8.86 -9.39 -3.54
C ASP A 150 -7.86 -10.19 -2.68
N LEU A 151 -7.69 -9.76 -1.44
CA LEU A 151 -6.72 -10.31 -0.48
C LEU A 151 -6.97 -11.79 -0.19
N ASN A 152 -8.25 -12.24 -0.29
CA ASN A 152 -8.62 -13.63 -0.08
C ASN A 152 -8.10 -14.57 -1.17
N THR A 153 -7.78 -14.05 -2.36
CA THR A 153 -7.23 -14.86 -3.45
C THR A 153 -5.73 -15.07 -3.35
N GLY A 154 -5.03 -14.20 -2.60
CA GLY A 154 -3.58 -14.21 -2.48
C GLY A 154 -2.83 -13.88 -3.77
N ASN A 155 -3.53 -13.38 -4.81
CA ASN A 155 -2.95 -13.13 -6.12
C ASN A 155 -1.91 -12.01 -6.09
N ALA A 156 -0.75 -12.28 -6.68
CA ALA A 156 0.25 -11.24 -6.95
C ALA A 156 -0.21 -10.32 -8.08
N ALA A 157 0.28 -9.09 -8.09
CA ALA A 157 0.12 -8.13 -9.17
C ALA A 157 1.48 -7.91 -9.86
N GLU A 158 1.51 -8.12 -11.18
CA GLU A 158 2.64 -7.69 -12.00
C GLU A 158 2.39 -6.26 -12.47
N VAL A 159 3.39 -5.41 -12.32
CA VAL A 159 3.35 -4.01 -12.73
C VAL A 159 4.50 -3.75 -13.69
N ILE A 160 4.16 -3.19 -14.84
CA ILE A 160 5.11 -2.79 -15.88
C ILE A 160 5.11 -1.26 -15.95
N LEU A 161 6.31 -0.67 -15.94
CA LEU A 161 6.50 0.76 -15.95
C LEU A 161 7.42 1.16 -17.11
N THR A 162 7.14 2.34 -17.67
CA THR A 162 8.03 2.95 -18.68
C THR A 162 8.25 4.42 -18.33
N PHE A 163 9.51 4.83 -18.24
CA PHE A 163 9.93 6.19 -17.95
C PHE A 163 10.77 6.73 -19.11
N SER A 164 10.47 7.93 -19.57
CA SER A 164 11.29 8.60 -20.59
C SER A 164 12.42 9.36 -19.89
N GLY A 165 13.66 8.98 -20.17
CA GLY A 165 14.84 9.69 -19.66
C GLY A 165 15.22 9.38 -18.21
N ALA A 166 14.64 8.36 -17.58
CA ALA A 166 15.03 7.96 -16.22
C ALA A 166 16.51 7.55 -16.16
N GLN A 167 17.25 8.13 -15.24
CA GLN A 167 18.64 7.78 -14.94
C GLN A 167 18.70 6.64 -13.90
N SER A 168 17.78 6.63 -12.95
CA SER A 168 17.69 5.58 -11.94
C SER A 168 16.24 5.33 -11.52
N VAL A 169 15.91 4.07 -11.29
CA VAL A 169 14.62 3.63 -10.75
C VAL A 169 14.90 2.72 -9.55
N THR A 170 14.50 3.17 -8.36
CA THR A 170 14.74 2.45 -7.10
C THR A 170 13.43 1.99 -6.49
N ALA A 171 13.26 0.70 -6.31
CA ALA A 171 12.10 0.09 -5.67
C ALA A 171 12.37 -0.18 -4.18
N ARG A 172 11.42 0.22 -3.33
CA ARG A 172 11.41 -0.08 -1.90
C ARG A 172 10.18 -0.91 -1.58
N ILE A 173 10.39 -2.16 -1.24
CA ILE A 173 9.33 -3.13 -0.92
C ILE A 173 9.59 -3.70 0.48
N GLY A 174 8.68 -3.44 1.40
CA GLY A 174 8.89 -3.79 2.80
C GLY A 174 10.12 -3.07 3.37
N THR A 175 11.15 -3.81 3.79
CA THR A 175 12.43 -3.26 4.28
C THR A 175 13.54 -3.31 3.24
N GLU A 176 13.27 -3.84 2.06
CA GLU A 176 14.25 -4.04 1.00
C GLU A 176 14.29 -2.86 0.03
N THR A 177 15.49 -2.55 -0.46
CA THR A 177 15.73 -1.50 -1.45
C THR A 177 16.52 -2.11 -2.61
N THR A 178 16.00 -1.95 -3.82
CA THR A 178 16.60 -2.52 -5.04
C THR A 178 16.60 -1.47 -6.16
N VAL A 179 17.74 -1.25 -6.80
CA VAL A 179 17.81 -0.48 -8.05
C VAL A 179 17.39 -1.41 -9.19
N LEU A 180 16.34 -1.01 -9.91
CA LEU A 180 15.80 -1.79 -11.02
C LEU A 180 16.63 -1.57 -12.28
N THR A 181 16.82 -2.65 -13.02
CA THR A 181 17.43 -2.59 -14.36
C THR A 181 16.32 -2.69 -15.40
N PRO A 182 16.28 -1.80 -16.41
CA PRO A 182 15.29 -1.90 -17.49
C PRO A 182 15.53 -3.14 -18.35
N ALA A 183 14.46 -3.70 -18.86
CA ALA A 183 14.50 -4.72 -19.90
C ALA A 183 15.01 -4.14 -21.24
N ALA A 184 15.23 -5.00 -22.24
CA ALA A 184 15.75 -4.58 -23.55
C ALA A 184 14.84 -3.57 -24.29
N ASP A 185 13.56 -3.55 -23.98
CA ASP A 185 12.55 -2.61 -24.51
C ASP A 185 12.42 -1.33 -23.68
N GLY A 186 13.25 -1.16 -22.65
CA GLY A 186 13.24 0.00 -21.75
C GLY A 186 12.18 -0.05 -20.65
N THR A 187 11.46 -1.15 -20.49
CA THR A 187 10.47 -1.31 -19.44
C THR A 187 11.09 -1.79 -18.13
N TYR A 188 10.45 -1.46 -17.01
CA TYR A 188 10.76 -1.98 -15.68
C TYR A 188 9.59 -2.83 -15.22
N ALA A 189 9.87 -4.00 -14.66
CA ALA A 189 8.85 -4.90 -14.13
C ALA A 189 9.07 -5.18 -12.64
N LEU A 190 7.98 -5.26 -11.90
CA LEU A 190 7.99 -5.70 -10.51
C LEU A 190 6.74 -6.50 -10.19
N THR A 191 6.84 -7.35 -9.16
CA THR A 191 5.75 -8.19 -8.68
C THR A 191 5.46 -7.82 -7.23
N LEU A 192 4.19 -7.56 -6.91
CA LEU A 192 3.70 -7.25 -5.58
C LEU A 192 2.82 -8.40 -5.08
N SER A 193 3.14 -8.98 -3.93
CA SER A 193 2.27 -9.95 -3.25
C SER A 193 0.96 -9.30 -2.78
N ALA A 194 -0.01 -10.10 -2.32
CA ALA A 194 -1.29 -9.58 -1.81
C ALA A 194 -1.07 -8.53 -0.70
N GLY A 195 -1.72 -7.39 -0.83
CA GLY A 195 -1.62 -6.24 0.08
C GLY A 195 -0.28 -5.51 0.09
N GLN A 196 0.73 -6.01 -0.63
CA GLN A 196 2.05 -5.42 -0.67
C GLN A 196 2.06 -4.11 -1.44
N GLY A 197 2.87 -3.16 -0.96
CA GLY A 197 3.17 -1.91 -1.65
C GLY A 197 4.65 -1.80 -2.02
N CYS A 198 4.91 -0.96 -3.03
CA CYS A 198 6.23 -0.54 -3.44
C CYS A 198 6.28 0.98 -3.51
N PHE A 199 7.19 1.60 -2.77
CA PHE A 199 7.55 2.99 -3.01
C PHE A 199 8.68 3.03 -4.03
N LEU A 200 8.41 3.57 -5.21
CA LEU A 200 9.29 3.58 -6.35
C LEU A 200 9.81 5.01 -6.56
N GLU A 201 11.10 5.24 -6.38
CA GLU A 201 11.76 6.52 -6.63
C GLU A 201 12.34 6.54 -8.04
N VAL A 202 12.15 7.64 -8.77
CA VAL A 202 12.65 7.84 -10.14
C VAL A 202 13.42 9.15 -10.21
N THR A 203 14.67 9.12 -10.68
CA THR A 203 15.49 10.30 -10.98
C THR A 203 15.66 10.45 -12.48
N PHE A 204 15.63 11.69 -12.97
CA PHE A 204 15.77 12.06 -14.37
C PHE A 204 17.08 12.80 -14.64
#